data_b7d80d9f56634f9699a782d9c14f813e
#
_entry.id   b7d80d9f56634f9699a782d9c14f813e
#
_cell.length_a   1.000
_cell.length_b   1.000
_cell.length_c   1.000
_cell.angle_alpha   90.00
_cell.angle_beta   90.00
_cell.angle_gamma   90.00
#
_symmetry.space_group_name_H-M   'P 1'
#
loop_
_entity.id
_entity.type
_entity.pdbx_description
1 polymer ?
#
loop_
_entity_poly.entity_id
_entity_poly.type
_entity_poly.pdbx_seq_one_letter_code
_entity_poly.pdbx_strand_id
1 'polypeptide(L)'
;HETSLMDGFTVTSTKTSTFDETWTPVWGQYGKIRNNYNELLVKLCRDERGFLLNIRFRLYNDGLGFRYEFPQQKSKKLAYFVIKEEYTEFAMTGDHIAWWIPGDYDTQEYEYHRSRLSEIRGLMEQAITPNSSQTPFSATGVQTSLQMKSDNGLYINIHEAALVDGLRQFF
;
A
#
# COMPACT_ATOMS: atom_id res chain seq x y z
N HIS A 1 7.47 -25.07 -5.36
CA HIS A 1 6.93 -24.53 -6.61
C HIS A 1 6.41 -23.13 -6.32
N GLU A 2 6.88 -22.14 -7.07
CA GLU A 2 6.33 -20.80 -7.08
C GLU A 2 4.96 -20.83 -7.74
N THR A 3 4.02 -20.13 -7.17
CA THR A 3 2.66 -20.01 -7.70
C THR A 3 2.29 -18.53 -7.72
N SER A 4 2.05 -17.99 -8.92
CA SER A 4 1.51 -16.65 -9.06
C SER A 4 0.06 -16.62 -8.55
N LEU A 5 -0.30 -15.57 -7.82
CA LEU A 5 -1.67 -15.29 -7.34
C LEU A 5 -2.28 -14.07 -8.06
N MET A 6 -1.77 -13.71 -9.23
CA MET A 6 -2.22 -12.55 -9.99
C MET A 6 -3.51 -12.80 -10.79
N ASP A 7 -3.85 -14.06 -11.03
CA ASP A 7 -4.97 -14.45 -11.89
C ASP A 7 -5.70 -15.72 -11.41
N GLY A 8 -6.71 -16.13 -12.16
CA GLY A 8 -7.44 -17.38 -11.95
C GLY A 8 -8.40 -17.37 -10.76
N PHE A 9 -8.69 -16.22 -10.19
CA PHE A 9 -9.65 -16.09 -9.09
C PHE A 9 -11.07 -15.83 -9.61
N THR A 10 -12.03 -16.43 -8.92
CA THR A 10 -13.46 -16.13 -9.07
C THR A 10 -14.00 -15.52 -7.78
N VAL A 11 -14.92 -14.56 -7.90
CA VAL A 11 -15.63 -14.00 -6.75
C VAL A 11 -16.64 -15.01 -6.26
N THR A 12 -16.47 -15.49 -5.04
CA THR A 12 -17.41 -16.44 -4.41
C THR A 12 -18.51 -15.76 -3.63
N SER A 13 -18.22 -14.63 -3.00
CA SER A 13 -19.21 -13.79 -2.34
C SER A 13 -18.68 -12.40 -2.06
N THR A 14 -19.59 -11.46 -1.85
CA THR A 14 -19.30 -10.10 -1.37
C THR A 14 -20.13 -9.81 -0.13
N LYS A 15 -19.61 -8.98 0.76
CA LYS A 15 -20.33 -8.49 1.94
C LYS A 15 -20.01 -7.01 2.12
N THR A 16 -21.05 -6.21 2.31
CA THR A 16 -20.93 -4.78 2.67
C THR A 16 -21.31 -4.58 4.14
N SER A 17 -20.69 -3.61 4.77
CA SER A 17 -21.01 -3.16 6.11
C SER A 17 -20.61 -1.69 6.30
N THR A 18 -21.11 -1.08 7.36
CA THR A 18 -20.77 0.28 7.78
C THR A 18 -20.20 0.24 9.18
N PHE A 19 -19.32 1.17 9.48
CA PHE A 19 -18.73 1.31 10.80
C PHE A 19 -18.66 2.79 11.18
N ASP A 20 -18.99 3.11 12.42
CA ASP A 20 -18.90 4.47 12.96
C ASP A 20 -18.62 4.41 14.46
N GLU A 21 -17.41 4.75 14.84
CA GLU A 21 -16.96 4.77 16.22
C GLU A 21 -16.03 5.96 16.45
N THR A 22 -16.10 6.56 17.62
CA THR A 22 -15.16 7.59 18.03
C THR A 22 -14.35 7.08 19.22
N TRP A 23 -13.04 7.15 19.12
CA TRP A 23 -12.12 6.77 20.18
C TRP A 23 -11.23 7.91 20.62
N THR A 24 -10.70 7.82 21.84
CA THR A 24 -9.77 8.80 22.41
C THR A 24 -8.37 8.21 22.38
N PRO A 25 -7.42 8.79 21.63
CA PRO A 25 -6.04 8.32 21.64
C PRO A 25 -5.38 8.66 22.99
N VAL A 26 -4.41 7.84 23.39
CA VAL A 26 -3.66 8.06 24.63
C VAL A 26 -2.83 9.34 24.58
N TRP A 27 -2.32 9.66 23.38
CA TRP A 27 -1.54 10.87 23.07
C TRP A 27 -1.67 11.19 21.57
N GLY A 28 -1.29 12.41 21.18
CA GLY A 28 -1.36 12.85 19.79
C GLY A 28 -1.98 14.24 19.65
N GLN A 29 -2.15 14.69 18.43
CA GLN A 29 -2.68 16.03 18.11
C GLN A 29 -4.20 16.14 18.30
N TYR A 30 -4.90 15.02 18.22
CA TYR A 30 -6.36 14.98 18.27
C TYR A 30 -6.84 14.37 19.58
N GLY A 31 -7.73 15.05 20.28
CA GLY A 31 -8.36 14.54 21.49
C GLY A 31 -9.40 13.44 21.22
N LYS A 32 -9.96 13.37 20.00
CA LYS A 32 -10.90 12.34 19.56
C LYS A 32 -10.68 12.06 18.08
N ILE A 33 -10.76 10.78 17.70
CA ILE A 33 -10.67 10.32 16.31
C ILE A 33 -11.93 9.55 15.99
N ARG A 34 -12.67 10.01 14.98
CA ARG A 34 -13.83 9.28 14.44
C ARG A 34 -13.36 8.33 13.35
N ASN A 35 -13.66 7.06 13.52
CA ASN A 35 -13.43 6.01 12.52
C ASN A 35 -14.78 5.67 11.87
N ASN A 36 -15.05 6.26 10.71
CA ASN A 36 -16.31 6.11 9.99
C ASN A 36 -16.03 5.72 8.54
N TYR A 37 -16.51 4.56 8.13
CA TYR A 37 -16.29 4.03 6.79
C TYR A 37 -17.40 3.10 6.32
N ASN A 38 -17.50 2.93 5.01
CA ASN A 38 -18.20 1.83 4.36
C ASN A 38 -17.18 0.75 4.02
N GLU A 39 -17.50 -0.50 4.30
CA GLU A 39 -16.62 -1.64 4.04
C GLU A 39 -17.20 -2.56 2.97
N LEU A 40 -16.35 -3.03 2.05
CA LEU A 40 -16.62 -4.10 1.11
C LEU A 40 -15.61 -5.22 1.34
N LEU A 41 -16.09 -6.41 1.67
CA LEU A 41 -15.30 -7.63 1.70
C LEU A 41 -15.61 -8.46 0.46
N VAL A 42 -14.59 -8.68 -0.38
CA VAL A 42 -14.65 -9.55 -1.56
C VAL A 42 -13.95 -10.86 -1.21
N LYS A 43 -14.67 -11.97 -1.29
CA LYS A 43 -14.11 -13.30 -1.09
C LYS A 43 -13.84 -13.96 -2.43
N LEU A 44 -12.63 -14.42 -2.61
CA LEU A 44 -12.10 -14.98 -3.83
C LEU A 44 -11.69 -16.44 -3.60
N CYS A 45 -11.89 -17.27 -4.62
CA CYS A 45 -11.36 -18.61 -4.65
C CYS A 45 -10.68 -18.86 -6.00
N ARG A 46 -9.48 -19.40 -5.95
CA ARG A 46 -8.79 -19.86 -7.13
C ARG A 46 -9.07 -21.34 -7.32
N ASP A 47 -9.87 -21.62 -8.33
CA ASP A 47 -10.28 -22.89 -8.91
C ASP A 47 -9.91 -24.22 -8.19
N GLU A 48 -9.36 -25.18 -8.93
CA GLU A 48 -9.16 -26.59 -8.56
C GLU A 48 -8.34 -26.83 -7.27
N ARG A 49 -7.50 -25.88 -6.85
CA ARG A 49 -6.71 -25.98 -5.60
C ARG A 49 -7.43 -25.41 -4.39
N GLY A 50 -8.52 -24.67 -4.62
CA GLY A 50 -9.31 -24.07 -3.55
C GLY A 50 -8.55 -23.02 -2.72
N PHE A 51 -7.57 -22.31 -3.34
CA PHE A 51 -6.85 -21.26 -2.65
C PHE A 51 -7.79 -20.08 -2.38
N LEU A 52 -7.89 -19.68 -1.13
CA LEU A 52 -8.78 -18.61 -0.67
C LEU A 52 -8.00 -17.32 -0.47
N LEU A 53 -8.53 -16.24 -1.02
CA LEU A 53 -8.04 -14.88 -0.83
C LEU A 53 -9.22 -13.96 -0.57
N ASN A 54 -9.10 -13.06 0.36
CA ASN A 54 -10.05 -11.96 0.52
C ASN A 54 -9.38 -10.64 0.19
N ILE A 55 -10.14 -9.72 -0.39
CA ILE A 55 -9.74 -8.32 -0.50
C ILE A 55 -10.77 -7.51 0.29
N ARG A 56 -10.29 -6.75 1.26
CA ARG A 56 -11.11 -5.86 2.07
C ARG A 56 -10.86 -4.42 1.70
N PHE A 57 -11.89 -3.70 1.34
CA PHE A 57 -11.85 -2.28 1.05
C PHE A 57 -12.59 -1.51 2.14
N ARG A 58 -12.05 -0.36 2.54
CA ARG A 58 -12.70 0.61 3.42
C ARG A 58 -12.70 1.97 2.76
N LEU A 59 -13.87 2.51 2.55
CA LEU A 59 -14.07 3.80 1.92
C LEU A 59 -14.45 4.84 2.98
N TYR A 60 -13.58 5.80 3.15
CA TYR A 60 -13.74 6.98 4.00
C TYR A 60 -14.17 8.18 3.14
N ASN A 61 -14.55 9.29 3.78
CA ASN A 61 -14.87 10.52 3.05
C ASN A 61 -13.65 11.13 2.33
N ASP A 62 -12.46 10.84 2.81
CA ASP A 62 -11.18 11.41 2.38
C ASP A 62 -10.18 10.37 1.86
N GLY A 63 -10.56 9.10 1.77
CA GLY A 63 -9.64 8.09 1.28
C GLY A 63 -10.22 6.68 1.14
N LEU A 64 -9.40 5.84 0.54
CA LEU A 64 -9.65 4.42 0.36
C LEU A 64 -8.50 3.63 0.99
N GLY A 65 -8.81 2.72 1.91
CA GLY A 65 -7.89 1.69 2.36
C GLY A 65 -8.27 0.33 1.79
N PHE A 66 -7.30 -0.49 1.49
CA PHE A 66 -7.54 -1.90 1.17
C PHE A 66 -6.43 -2.79 1.73
N ARG A 67 -6.72 -4.08 1.85
CA ARG A 67 -5.73 -5.09 2.21
C ARG A 67 -6.11 -6.46 1.65
N TYR A 68 -5.08 -7.28 1.45
CA TYR A 68 -5.22 -8.70 1.19
C TYR A 68 -5.34 -9.45 2.52
N GLU A 69 -6.23 -10.43 2.58
CA GLU A 69 -6.39 -11.31 3.72
C GLU A 69 -6.33 -12.76 3.25
N PHE A 70 -5.51 -13.56 3.89
CA PHE A 70 -5.38 -14.98 3.61
C PHE A 70 -6.14 -15.77 4.68
N PRO A 71 -7.40 -16.14 4.45
CA PRO A 71 -8.15 -16.95 5.40
C PRO A 71 -7.54 -18.35 5.51
N GLN A 72 -7.91 -19.09 6.54
CA GLN A 72 -7.48 -20.47 6.70
C GLN A 72 -7.80 -21.27 5.44
N GLN A 73 -6.78 -21.86 4.84
CA GLN A 73 -6.90 -22.62 3.61
C GLN A 73 -7.51 -23.99 3.87
N LYS A 74 -8.33 -24.47 2.93
CA LYS A 74 -8.98 -25.80 3.02
C LYS A 74 -7.98 -26.95 2.96
N SER A 75 -6.91 -26.78 2.20
CA SER A 75 -5.86 -27.78 2.04
C SER A 75 -4.80 -27.67 3.14
N LYS A 76 -4.51 -28.77 3.84
CA LYS A 76 -3.39 -28.84 4.79
C LYS A 76 -2.03 -28.53 4.16
N LYS A 77 -1.85 -28.75 2.86
CA LYS A 77 -0.66 -28.40 2.11
C LYS A 77 -0.45 -26.89 1.96
N LEU A 78 -1.49 -26.09 2.17
CA LEU A 78 -1.48 -24.63 2.11
C LEU A 78 -1.60 -23.98 3.50
N ALA A 79 -1.37 -24.75 4.57
CA ALA A 79 -1.39 -24.23 5.94
C ALA A 79 -0.26 -23.23 6.20
N TYR A 80 0.80 -23.29 5.39
CA TYR A 80 1.94 -22.39 5.44
C TYR A 80 2.38 -22.04 4.00
N PHE A 81 2.63 -20.77 3.74
CA PHE A 81 3.22 -20.28 2.49
C PHE A 81 3.98 -18.98 2.76
N VAL A 82 4.90 -18.66 1.89
CA VAL A 82 5.70 -17.42 1.94
C VAL A 82 5.28 -16.56 0.75
N ILE A 83 4.92 -15.32 1.03
CA ILE A 83 4.74 -14.29 0.00
C ILE A 83 6.15 -13.81 -0.35
N LYS A 84 6.53 -13.93 -1.61
CA LYS A 84 7.84 -13.50 -2.10
C LYS A 84 7.83 -12.07 -2.60
N GLU A 85 6.77 -11.72 -3.31
CA GLU A 85 6.64 -10.42 -3.96
C GLU A 85 5.16 -10.02 -3.99
N GLU A 86 4.92 -8.75 -3.96
CA GLU A 86 3.62 -8.12 -4.16
C GLU A 86 3.70 -7.19 -5.38
N TYR A 87 2.71 -7.30 -6.27
CA TYR A 87 2.64 -6.56 -7.53
C TYR A 87 1.44 -5.62 -7.57
N THR A 88 1.10 -4.99 -6.43
CA THR A 88 0.05 -3.98 -6.39
C THR A 88 0.50 -2.75 -7.17
N GLU A 89 -0.29 -2.32 -8.14
CA GLU A 89 -0.03 -1.16 -8.97
C GLU A 89 -1.10 -0.09 -8.78
N PHE A 90 -0.66 1.17 -8.77
CA PHE A 90 -1.53 2.34 -8.76
C PHE A 90 -1.36 3.10 -10.07
N ALA A 91 -2.28 2.88 -11.02
CA ALA A 91 -2.29 3.61 -12.30
C ALA A 91 -2.74 5.05 -12.08
N MET A 92 -1.81 5.99 -12.09
CA MET A 92 -2.12 7.40 -11.94
C MET A 92 -2.76 7.97 -13.21
N THR A 93 -3.69 8.92 -13.04
CA THR A 93 -4.43 9.55 -14.14
C THR A 93 -3.62 10.59 -14.91
N GLY A 94 -2.39 10.87 -14.50
CA GLY A 94 -1.50 11.81 -15.14
C GLY A 94 -0.12 11.83 -14.50
N ASP A 95 0.78 12.61 -15.11
CA ASP A 95 2.14 12.82 -14.61
C ASP A 95 2.14 13.91 -13.52
N HIS A 96 1.67 13.53 -12.34
CA HIS A 96 1.46 14.44 -11.22
C HIS A 96 2.77 14.99 -10.65
N ILE A 97 2.70 16.17 -10.03
CA ILE A 97 3.81 16.66 -9.20
C ILE A 97 3.85 15.80 -7.93
N ALA A 98 5.02 15.27 -7.62
CA ALA A 98 5.28 14.46 -6.45
C ALA A 98 6.28 15.12 -5.50
N TRP A 99 6.12 14.88 -4.21
CA TRP A 99 7.12 15.12 -3.17
C TRP A 99 7.58 13.77 -2.65
N TRP A 100 8.87 13.50 -2.77
CA TRP A 100 9.41 12.17 -2.57
C TRP A 100 10.82 12.18 -1.99
N ILE A 101 11.20 11.06 -1.40
CA ILE A 101 12.57 10.72 -1.00
C ILE A 101 12.92 9.32 -1.54
N PRO A 102 14.21 9.01 -1.75
CA PRO A 102 14.65 7.67 -2.17
C PRO A 102 14.16 6.55 -1.26
N GLY A 103 13.89 5.38 -1.86
CA GLY A 103 13.58 4.17 -1.11
C GLY A 103 14.81 3.65 -0.37
N ASP A 104 14.75 3.65 0.97
CA ASP A 104 15.84 3.17 1.84
C ASP A 104 15.25 2.38 3.02
N TYR A 105 15.91 1.27 3.40
CA TYR A 105 15.48 0.46 4.53
C TYR A 105 15.84 1.06 5.89
N ASP A 106 16.96 1.77 5.95
CA ASP A 106 17.57 2.13 7.21
C ASP A 106 17.17 3.51 7.69
N THR A 107 16.91 4.44 6.75
CA THR A 107 16.68 5.85 7.09
C THR A 107 15.61 6.51 6.23
N GLN A 108 14.99 7.54 6.78
CA GLN A 108 14.13 8.49 6.09
C GLN A 108 14.71 9.92 6.13
N GLU A 109 15.99 10.05 6.41
CA GLU A 109 16.67 11.33 6.64
C GLU A 109 17.18 11.96 5.33
N TYR A 110 16.43 11.80 4.25
CA TYR A 110 16.69 12.46 2.97
C TYR A 110 15.95 13.79 2.89
N GLU A 111 16.51 14.71 2.11
CA GLU A 111 15.77 15.90 1.71
C GLU A 111 14.64 15.55 0.73
N TYR A 112 13.47 16.15 0.92
CA TYR A 112 12.36 15.96 0.01
C TYR A 112 12.61 16.64 -1.33
N HIS A 113 12.49 15.88 -2.39
CA HIS A 113 12.53 16.36 -3.76
C HIS A 113 11.12 16.60 -4.29
N ARG A 114 11.01 17.57 -5.21
CA ARG A 114 9.77 17.87 -5.90
C ARG A 114 9.99 17.77 -7.40
N SER A 115 9.27 16.86 -8.07
CA SER A 115 9.35 16.64 -9.51
C SER A 115 8.06 16.08 -10.08
N ARG A 116 7.98 15.89 -11.38
CA ARG A 116 6.97 15.04 -12.00
C ARG A 116 7.26 13.56 -11.66
N LEU A 117 6.21 12.72 -11.63
CA LEU A 117 6.37 11.27 -11.41
C LEU A 117 7.34 10.64 -12.42
N SER A 118 7.24 11.02 -13.69
CA SER A 118 8.08 10.52 -14.78
C SER A 118 9.57 10.87 -14.63
N GLU A 119 9.88 11.93 -13.88
CA GLU A 119 11.26 12.43 -13.70
C GLU A 119 11.98 11.73 -12.54
N ILE A 120 11.27 11.08 -11.62
CA ILE A 120 11.83 10.55 -10.37
C ILE A 120 13.04 9.65 -10.62
N ARG A 121 12.93 8.70 -11.54
CA ARG A 121 14.03 7.76 -11.83
C ARG A 121 15.30 8.45 -12.32
N GLY A 122 15.16 9.49 -13.11
CA GLY A 122 16.30 10.27 -13.62
C GLY A 122 16.96 11.16 -12.56
N LEU A 123 16.23 11.48 -11.49
CA LEU A 123 16.70 12.33 -10.41
C LEU A 123 17.22 11.54 -9.20
N MET A 124 17.04 10.22 -9.17
CA MET A 124 17.33 9.38 -8.01
C MET A 124 18.76 9.51 -7.50
N GLU A 125 19.76 9.50 -8.40
CA GLU A 125 21.18 9.63 -8.02
C GLU A 125 21.49 10.98 -7.36
N GLN A 126 20.79 12.03 -7.77
CA GLN A 126 20.98 13.39 -7.21
C GLN A 126 20.31 13.54 -5.84
N ALA A 127 19.34 12.67 -5.54
CA ALA A 127 18.59 12.69 -4.29
C ALA A 127 19.32 11.99 -3.15
N ILE A 128 20.39 11.25 -3.44
CA ILE A 128 21.21 10.57 -2.44
C ILE A 128 22.09 11.61 -1.74
N THR A 129 21.96 11.74 -0.42
CA THR A 129 22.78 12.67 0.36
C THR A 129 23.98 11.97 0.98
N PRO A 130 25.14 12.66 1.15
CA PRO A 130 26.33 12.08 1.78
C PRO A 130 26.09 11.59 3.23
N ASN A 131 25.08 12.11 3.87
CA ASN A 131 24.72 11.75 5.26
C ASN A 131 23.84 10.51 5.36
N SER A 132 23.30 10.01 4.24
CA SER A 132 22.63 8.72 4.24
C SER A 132 23.71 7.65 4.34
N SER A 133 23.66 6.86 5.39
CA SER A 133 24.68 5.85 5.69
C SER A 133 24.70 4.68 4.72
N GLN A 134 23.69 4.54 3.91
CA GLN A 134 23.46 3.38 3.07
C GLN A 134 23.15 3.76 1.61
N THR A 135 23.45 2.86 0.71
CA THR A 135 22.95 2.95 -0.65
C THR A 135 21.43 2.78 -0.62
N PRO A 136 20.65 3.60 -1.36
CA PRO A 136 19.21 3.41 -1.46
C PRO A 136 18.89 1.97 -1.79
N PHE A 137 17.94 1.40 -1.07
CA PHE A 137 17.53 0.02 -1.30
C PHE A 137 17.02 -0.19 -2.73
N SER A 138 16.36 0.82 -3.27
CA SER A 138 15.91 0.80 -4.65
C SER A 138 16.39 2.05 -5.39
N ALA A 139 17.16 1.87 -6.45
CA ALA A 139 17.54 2.94 -7.35
C ALA A 139 16.35 3.54 -8.14
N THR A 140 15.18 2.95 -8.05
CA THR A 140 13.99 3.34 -8.82
C THR A 140 12.74 3.56 -7.96
N GLY A 141 12.78 3.20 -6.69
CA GLY A 141 11.66 3.29 -5.77
C GLY A 141 11.76 4.48 -4.83
N VAL A 142 10.63 4.94 -4.35
CA VAL A 142 10.51 6.01 -3.36
C VAL A 142 9.88 5.47 -2.09
N GLN A 143 10.13 6.13 -0.97
CA GLN A 143 9.49 5.78 0.29
C GLN A 143 8.02 6.20 0.33
N THR A 144 7.21 5.47 1.05
CA THR A 144 5.89 5.91 1.50
C THR A 144 6.07 6.82 2.74
N SER A 145 5.31 7.90 2.88
CA SER A 145 4.13 8.21 2.07
C SER A 145 4.51 9.07 0.86
N LEU A 146 4.05 8.64 -0.31
CA LEU A 146 4.23 9.40 -1.54
C LEU A 146 3.11 10.44 -1.66
N GLN A 147 3.47 11.71 -1.59
CA GLN A 147 2.57 12.85 -1.75
C GLN A 147 2.57 13.31 -3.19
N MET A 148 1.38 13.56 -3.74
CA MET A 148 1.24 14.03 -5.11
C MET A 148 0.20 15.15 -5.20
N LYS A 149 0.33 15.95 -6.26
CA LYS A 149 -0.67 16.96 -6.64
C LYS A 149 -0.96 16.86 -8.13
N SER A 150 -2.21 16.64 -8.46
CA SER A 150 -2.68 16.63 -9.85
C SER A 150 -2.80 18.05 -10.41
N ASP A 151 -2.85 18.16 -11.74
CA ASP A 151 -2.96 19.47 -12.41
C ASP A 151 -4.29 20.19 -12.11
N ASN A 152 -5.35 19.46 -11.77
CA ASN A 152 -6.63 20.02 -11.31
C ASN A 152 -6.66 20.40 -9.82
N GLY A 153 -5.51 20.27 -9.12
CA GLY A 153 -5.35 20.72 -7.73
C GLY A 153 -5.68 19.68 -6.66
N LEU A 154 -6.04 18.45 -7.03
CA LEU A 154 -6.26 17.35 -6.07
C LEU A 154 -4.94 16.91 -5.46
N TYR A 155 -4.88 16.82 -4.14
CA TYR A 155 -3.77 16.19 -3.42
C TYR A 155 -4.07 14.71 -3.20
N ILE A 156 -3.09 13.86 -3.48
CA ILE A 156 -3.17 12.41 -3.41
C ILE A 156 -2.02 11.92 -2.54
N ASN A 157 -2.29 10.98 -1.65
CA ASN A 157 -1.30 10.34 -0.81
C ASN A 157 -1.40 8.82 -0.95
N ILE A 158 -0.27 8.15 -1.20
CA ILE A 158 -0.17 6.69 -1.14
C ILE A 158 0.69 6.33 0.05
N HIS A 159 0.15 5.51 0.95
CA HIS A 159 0.80 5.14 2.19
C HIS A 159 0.42 3.72 2.63
N GLU A 160 1.38 2.98 3.17
CA GLU A 160 1.13 1.75 3.90
C GLU A 160 0.71 2.05 5.33
N ALA A 161 -0.58 1.85 5.63
CA ALA A 161 -1.15 2.26 6.92
C ALA A 161 -0.87 1.28 8.07
N ALA A 162 -0.67 -0.01 7.79
CA ALA A 162 -0.49 -1.05 8.83
C ALA A 162 0.37 -2.20 8.30
N LEU A 163 1.68 -2.06 8.43
CA LEU A 163 2.65 -3.08 8.06
C LEU A 163 2.82 -4.07 9.22
N VAL A 164 1.92 -5.08 9.31
CA VAL A 164 1.92 -6.04 10.41
C VAL A 164 2.67 -7.33 10.06
N ASP A 165 2.45 -7.87 8.87
CA ASP A 165 2.99 -9.17 8.43
C ASP A 165 3.59 -9.11 7.01
N GLY A 166 3.90 -7.93 6.50
CA GLY A 166 4.38 -7.72 5.14
C GLY A 166 5.81 -7.19 5.06
N LEU A 167 6.41 -7.35 3.88
CA LEU A 167 7.65 -6.66 3.54
C LEU A 167 7.35 -5.17 3.33
N ARG A 168 8.28 -4.30 3.77
CA ARG A 168 8.21 -2.88 3.39
C ARG A 168 8.25 -2.76 1.88
N GLN A 169 7.27 -2.11 1.30
CA GLN A 169 7.24 -1.84 -0.12
C GLN A 169 7.70 -0.42 -0.40
N PHE A 170 8.50 -0.28 -1.45
CA PHE A 170 8.85 0.99 -2.07
C PHE A 170 8.11 1.09 -3.39
N PHE A 171 7.43 2.19 -3.64
CA PHE A 171 6.72 2.45 -4.88
C PHE A 171 7.61 3.17 -5.90
#